data_5edaf05fd1b836b77683ad05da48790a
#
_entry.id   5edaf05fd1b836b77683ad05da48790a
#
_cell.length_a   1.000
_cell.length_b   1.000
_cell.length_c   1.000
_cell.angle_alpha   90.00
_cell.angle_beta   90.00
_cell.angle_gamma   90.00
#
_symmetry.space_group_name_H-M   'P 1'
#
loop_
_entity.id
_entity.type
_entity.pdbx_description
1 polymer ?
#
loop_
_entity_poly.entity_id
_entity_poly.type
_entity_poly.pdbx_seq_one_letter_code
_entity_poly.pdbx_strand_id
1 'polypeptide(L)'
;LSPAALACALDNLQRLGLQHKVQLTQADLFADGRAALIVCNPPWLPARPSSPLEAAIYDPDSRMLRGFLSGLAAHLVPGGEGWLILSDLAEHLGLRTRAELEAWIAAAGLQVLARLDIRPTHGKASDKADPLHAARAQETTSLWRLAAL
;
A
#
# COMPACT_ATOMS: atom_id res chain seq x y z
N LEU A 1 -0.16 9.86 9.57
CA LEU A 1 0.49 11.02 10.23
C LEU A 1 0.59 10.86 11.75
N SER A 2 1.03 9.71 12.23
CA SER A 2 1.16 9.44 13.66
C SER A 2 2.55 9.87 14.17
N PRO A 3 2.64 10.84 15.10
CA PRO A 3 3.92 11.17 15.74
C PRO A 3 4.56 9.99 16.45
N ALA A 4 3.76 9.10 17.04
CA ALA A 4 4.24 7.89 17.68
C ALA A 4 4.90 6.92 16.67
N ALA A 5 4.33 6.79 15.47
CA ALA A 5 4.92 5.97 14.40
C ALA A 5 6.25 6.55 13.90
N LEU A 6 6.36 7.88 13.79
CA LEU A 6 7.61 8.54 13.44
C LEU A 6 8.68 8.35 14.52
N ALA A 7 8.32 8.48 15.80
CA ALA A 7 9.24 8.22 16.91
C ALA A 7 9.75 6.78 16.91
N CYS A 8 8.86 5.80 16.69
CA CYS A 8 9.23 4.39 16.57
C CYS A 8 10.16 4.14 15.36
N ALA A 9 9.87 4.77 14.22
CA ALA A 9 10.72 4.66 13.03
C ALA A 9 12.11 5.25 13.29
N LEU A 10 12.22 6.40 13.96
CA LEU A 10 13.49 7.02 14.34
C LEU A 10 14.31 6.11 15.24
N ASP A 11 13.70 5.54 16.30
CA ASP A 11 14.35 4.59 17.19
C ASP A 11 14.90 3.37 16.43
N ASN A 12 14.10 2.82 15.54
CA ASN A 12 14.53 1.70 14.69
C ASN A 12 15.72 2.07 13.78
N LEU A 13 15.70 3.25 13.16
CA LEU A 13 16.80 3.72 12.32
C LEU A 13 18.09 3.91 13.13
N GLN A 14 17.99 4.45 14.35
CA GLN A 14 19.12 4.61 15.26
C GLN A 14 19.73 3.26 15.65
N ARG A 15 18.87 2.31 16.07
CA ARG A 15 19.30 0.95 16.44
C ARG A 15 19.98 0.20 15.31
N LEU A 16 19.56 0.47 14.06
CA LEU A 16 20.12 -0.14 12.85
C LEU A 16 21.31 0.67 12.25
N GLY A 17 21.65 1.84 12.80
CA GLY A 17 22.71 2.71 12.28
C GLY A 17 22.38 3.32 10.92
N LEU A 18 21.08 3.46 10.58
CA LEU A 18 20.60 3.92 9.27
C LEU A 18 20.13 5.37 9.23
N GLN A 19 20.18 6.10 10.35
CA GLN A 19 19.67 7.47 10.47
C GLN A 19 20.33 8.47 9.49
N HIS A 20 21.53 8.16 9.00
CA HIS A 20 22.22 8.98 8.01
C HIS A 20 21.84 8.65 6.54
N LYS A 21 21.09 7.57 6.32
CA LYS A 21 20.65 7.12 4.98
C LYS A 21 19.16 7.36 4.73
N VAL A 22 18.38 7.64 5.78
CA VAL A 22 16.93 7.73 5.71
C VAL A 22 16.47 9.04 6.32
N GLN A 23 15.75 9.83 5.56
CA GLN A 23 15.05 11.02 6.05
C GLN A 23 13.61 10.64 6.42
N LEU A 24 13.23 10.87 7.68
CA LEU A 24 11.85 10.73 8.13
C LEU A 24 11.09 12.05 7.90
N THR A 25 9.94 11.96 7.26
CA THR A 25 9.10 13.13 6.99
C THR A 25 7.66 12.84 7.43
N GLN A 26 7.06 13.77 8.17
CA GLN A 26 5.64 13.73 8.47
C GLN A 26 4.87 14.35 7.31
N ALA A 27 4.35 13.52 6.42
CA ALA A 27 3.60 13.94 5.25
C ALA A 27 2.26 13.19 5.14
N ASP A 28 1.31 13.74 4.41
CA ASP A 28 0.09 13.03 4.03
C ASP A 28 0.30 12.46 2.61
N LEU A 29 0.56 11.17 2.54
CA LEU A 29 0.87 10.34 1.35
C LEU A 29 2.29 10.57 0.79
N PHE A 30 2.62 11.76 0.30
CA PHE A 30 3.89 12.04 -0.37
C PHE A 30 4.71 13.08 0.39
N ALA A 31 6.02 12.89 0.40
CA ALA A 31 6.97 13.95 0.72
C ALA A 31 7.11 14.89 -0.48
N ASP A 32 7.66 16.09 -0.23
CA ASP A 32 7.95 17.04 -1.29
C ASP A 32 9.00 16.51 -2.28
N GLY A 33 8.85 16.89 -3.54
CA GLY A 33 9.80 16.54 -4.59
C GLY A 33 9.38 15.33 -5.43
N ARG A 34 10.34 14.80 -6.18
CA ARG A 34 10.17 13.66 -7.08
C ARG A 34 11.22 12.59 -6.81
N ALA A 35 10.86 11.32 -7.04
CA ALA A 35 11.74 10.18 -6.85
C ALA A 35 11.74 9.27 -8.08
N ALA A 36 12.82 8.51 -8.26
CA ALA A 36 12.92 7.49 -9.29
C ALA A 36 12.10 6.24 -8.95
N LEU A 37 11.91 5.99 -7.65
CA LEU A 37 11.10 4.88 -7.15
C LEU A 37 10.29 5.35 -5.94
N ILE A 38 8.98 5.11 -5.98
CA ILE A 38 8.07 5.35 -4.86
C ILE A 38 7.37 4.04 -4.52
N VAL A 39 7.54 3.55 -3.29
CA VAL A 39 6.94 2.30 -2.82
C VAL A 39 5.80 2.60 -1.86
N CYS A 40 4.66 1.98 -2.06
CA CYS A 40 3.50 2.09 -1.19
C CYS A 40 2.95 0.71 -0.81
N ASN A 41 2.77 0.48 0.48
CA ASN A 41 1.99 -0.63 1.03
C ASN A 41 0.85 -0.03 1.85
N PRO A 42 -0.27 0.34 1.21
CA PRO A 42 -1.40 0.94 1.90
C PRO A 42 -2.14 -0.11 2.75
N PRO A 43 -3.02 0.29 3.67
CA PRO A 43 -3.97 -0.64 4.26
C PRO A 43 -4.84 -1.27 3.16
N TRP A 44 -5.12 -2.57 3.27
CA TRP A 44 -5.69 -3.33 2.15
C TRP A 44 -7.22 -3.38 2.12
N LEU A 45 -7.88 -3.14 3.27
CA LEU A 45 -9.31 -3.29 3.42
C LEU A 45 -10.02 -1.92 3.48
N PRO A 46 -10.95 -1.61 2.56
CA PRO A 46 -11.69 -0.36 2.54
C PRO A 46 -12.83 -0.38 3.58
N ALA A 47 -12.48 -0.52 4.87
CA ALA A 47 -13.40 -0.51 5.99
C ALA A 47 -12.95 0.50 7.06
N ARG A 48 -13.78 0.79 8.03
CA ARG A 48 -13.46 1.74 9.11
C ARG A 48 -12.72 1.03 10.23
N PRO A 49 -11.55 1.55 10.66
CA PRO A 49 -10.85 1.04 11.82
C PRO A 49 -11.61 1.36 13.11
N SER A 50 -11.61 0.44 14.07
CA SER A 50 -12.16 0.65 15.42
C SER A 50 -11.08 1.08 16.43
N SER A 51 -9.79 1.01 16.04
CA SER A 51 -8.65 1.39 16.87
C SER A 51 -7.51 2.00 16.04
N PRO A 52 -6.56 2.75 16.66
CA PRO A 52 -5.38 3.26 15.96
C PRO A 52 -4.50 2.17 15.34
N LEU A 53 -4.46 0.98 15.93
CA LEU A 53 -3.71 -0.16 15.38
C LEU A 53 -4.36 -0.70 14.11
N GLU A 54 -5.68 -0.71 14.07
CA GLU A 54 -6.44 -1.14 12.90
C GLU A 54 -6.34 -0.17 11.72
N ALA A 55 -5.97 1.09 11.95
CA ALA A 55 -5.68 2.05 10.88
C ALA A 55 -4.51 1.62 9.97
N ALA A 56 -3.69 0.65 10.41
CA ALA A 56 -2.67 0.03 9.56
C ALA A 56 -3.23 -1.04 8.60
N ILE A 57 -4.49 -1.48 8.82
CA ILE A 57 -5.14 -2.57 8.07
C ILE A 57 -6.31 -2.04 7.24
N TYR A 58 -7.02 -1.02 7.76
CA TYR A 58 -8.22 -0.48 7.17
C TYR A 58 -8.00 0.91 6.56
N ASP A 59 -8.45 1.08 5.32
CA ASP A 59 -8.39 2.32 4.54
C ASP A 59 -9.83 2.72 4.14
N PRO A 60 -10.54 3.51 4.96
CA PRO A 60 -11.91 3.90 4.65
C PRO A 60 -12.02 4.48 3.24
N ASP A 61 -12.96 3.96 2.45
CA ASP A 61 -13.24 4.38 1.07
C ASP A 61 -12.01 4.26 0.13
N SER A 62 -11.03 3.44 0.49
CA SER A 62 -9.73 3.32 -0.20
C SER A 62 -9.02 4.67 -0.37
N ARG A 63 -9.12 5.57 0.62
CA ARG A 63 -8.61 6.95 0.55
C ARG A 63 -7.10 6.99 0.30
N MET A 64 -6.34 6.19 1.05
CA MET A 64 -4.88 6.15 0.92
C MET A 64 -4.47 5.56 -0.43
N LEU A 65 -5.09 4.44 -0.83
CA LEU A 65 -4.83 3.81 -2.12
C LEU A 65 -5.13 4.75 -3.29
N ARG A 66 -6.32 5.36 -3.30
CA ARG A 66 -6.72 6.30 -4.35
C ARG A 66 -5.86 7.55 -4.37
N GLY A 67 -5.54 8.10 -3.19
CA GLY A 67 -4.65 9.25 -3.05
C GLY A 67 -3.24 8.95 -3.54
N PHE A 68 -2.71 7.76 -3.23
CA PHE A 68 -1.43 7.31 -3.78
C PHE A 68 -1.45 7.25 -5.32
N LEU A 69 -2.44 6.59 -5.91
CA LEU A 69 -2.55 6.48 -7.36
C LEU A 69 -2.66 7.86 -8.01
N SER A 70 -3.55 8.73 -7.54
CA SER A 70 -3.78 10.05 -8.12
C SER A 70 -2.59 11.00 -8.02
N GLY A 71 -1.76 10.87 -6.97
CA GLY A 71 -0.58 11.72 -6.76
C GLY A 71 0.71 11.16 -7.39
N LEU A 72 0.75 9.88 -7.75
CA LEU A 72 1.99 9.19 -8.10
C LEU A 72 2.72 9.83 -9.28
N ALA A 73 2.03 10.10 -10.38
CA ALA A 73 2.63 10.67 -11.59
C ALA A 73 3.34 12.00 -11.34
N ALA A 74 2.77 12.86 -10.47
CA ALA A 74 3.34 14.16 -10.13
C ALA A 74 4.64 14.05 -9.29
N HIS A 75 4.82 12.94 -8.57
CA HIS A 75 5.95 12.71 -7.68
C HIS A 75 7.03 11.79 -8.28
N LEU A 76 6.83 11.27 -9.49
CA LEU A 76 7.87 10.51 -10.20
C LEU A 76 8.74 11.43 -11.06
N VAL A 77 10.05 11.15 -11.10
CA VAL A 77 10.92 11.69 -12.15
C VAL A 77 10.55 11.04 -13.50
N PRO A 78 10.91 11.64 -14.64
CA PRO A 78 10.73 10.99 -15.94
C PRO A 78 11.37 9.59 -15.95
N GLY A 79 10.61 8.57 -16.34
CA GLY A 79 11.05 7.16 -16.32
C GLY A 79 11.08 6.50 -14.94
N GLY A 80 10.63 7.19 -13.89
CA GLY A 80 10.48 6.61 -12.54
C GLY A 80 9.30 5.66 -12.43
N GLU A 81 9.31 4.83 -11.40
CA GLU A 81 8.29 3.83 -11.13
C GLU A 81 7.63 4.00 -9.76
N GLY A 82 6.34 3.71 -9.69
CA GLY A 82 5.61 3.47 -8.46
C GLY A 82 5.41 1.97 -8.23
N TRP A 83 5.76 1.49 -7.05
CA TRP A 83 5.56 0.11 -6.66
C TRP A 83 4.46 0.04 -5.58
N LEU A 84 3.32 -0.54 -5.95
CA LEU A 84 2.18 -0.72 -5.07
C LEU A 84 2.08 -2.18 -4.65
N ILE A 85 2.17 -2.43 -3.33
CA ILE A 85 1.95 -3.75 -2.73
C ILE A 85 0.50 -3.81 -2.26
N LEU A 86 -0.28 -4.75 -2.77
CA LEU A 86 -1.70 -4.83 -2.47
C LEU A 86 -2.18 -6.28 -2.47
N SER A 87 -2.99 -6.64 -1.46
CA SER A 87 -3.72 -7.90 -1.44
C SER A 87 -5.06 -7.79 -2.18
N ASP A 88 -5.48 -8.87 -2.82
CA ASP A 88 -6.82 -9.01 -3.40
C ASP A 88 -7.88 -9.45 -2.36
N LEU A 89 -7.54 -9.48 -1.07
CA LEU A 89 -8.47 -9.85 0.00
C LEU A 89 -9.76 -9.01 -0.04
N ALA A 90 -9.65 -7.71 -0.35
CA ALA A 90 -10.82 -6.84 -0.50
C ALA A 90 -11.73 -7.28 -1.65
N GLU A 91 -11.17 -7.86 -2.71
CA GLU A 91 -11.94 -8.39 -3.85
C GLU A 91 -12.71 -9.65 -3.43
N HIS A 92 -12.07 -10.58 -2.72
CA HIS A 92 -12.71 -11.79 -2.17
C HIS A 92 -13.79 -11.50 -1.14
N LEU A 93 -13.70 -10.34 -0.46
CA LEU A 93 -14.71 -9.87 0.49
C LEU A 93 -15.81 -9.01 -0.16
N GLY A 94 -15.74 -8.76 -1.46
CA GLY A 94 -16.71 -7.92 -2.18
C GLY A 94 -16.65 -6.43 -1.80
N LEU A 95 -15.54 -5.97 -1.23
CA LEU A 95 -15.35 -4.60 -0.76
C LEU A 95 -14.74 -3.68 -1.84
N ARG A 96 -14.11 -4.25 -2.84
CA ARG A 96 -13.55 -3.58 -4.01
C ARG A 96 -13.41 -4.61 -5.12
N THR A 97 -13.59 -4.22 -6.35
CA THR A 97 -13.34 -5.09 -7.51
C THR A 97 -11.97 -4.81 -8.15
N ARG A 98 -11.45 -5.78 -8.88
CA ARG A 98 -10.26 -5.61 -9.71
C ARG A 98 -10.48 -4.51 -10.76
N ALA A 99 -11.64 -4.48 -11.40
CA ALA A 99 -11.98 -3.49 -12.41
C ALA A 99 -11.96 -2.06 -11.87
N GLU A 100 -12.41 -1.84 -10.62
CA GLU A 100 -12.32 -0.53 -9.96
C GLU A 100 -10.87 -0.11 -9.74
N LEU A 101 -9.99 -1.01 -9.27
CA LEU A 101 -8.57 -0.72 -9.10
C LEU A 101 -7.92 -0.33 -10.45
N GLU A 102 -8.15 -1.09 -11.49
CA GLU A 102 -7.61 -0.82 -12.83
C GLU A 102 -8.15 0.49 -13.41
N ALA A 103 -9.43 0.80 -13.18
CA ALA A 103 -10.02 2.07 -13.57
C ALA A 103 -9.36 3.26 -12.83
N TRP A 104 -9.06 3.12 -11.53
CA TRP A 104 -8.36 4.18 -10.78
C TRP A 104 -6.92 4.38 -11.27
N ILE A 105 -6.21 3.30 -11.61
CA ILE A 105 -4.86 3.38 -12.22
C ILE A 105 -4.93 4.15 -13.54
N ALA A 106 -5.84 3.77 -14.43
CA ALA A 106 -6.00 4.44 -15.73
C ALA A 106 -6.42 5.91 -15.59
N ALA A 107 -7.39 6.21 -14.72
CA ALA A 107 -7.85 7.57 -14.45
C ALA A 107 -6.76 8.48 -13.86
N ALA A 108 -5.77 7.91 -13.18
CA ALA A 108 -4.61 8.62 -12.65
C ALA A 108 -3.50 8.87 -13.69
N GLY A 109 -3.71 8.53 -14.96
CA GLY A 109 -2.69 8.66 -16.00
C GLY A 109 -1.50 7.73 -15.81
N LEU A 110 -1.77 6.54 -15.25
CA LEU A 110 -0.76 5.51 -14.99
C LEU A 110 -0.96 4.31 -15.90
N GLN A 111 0.14 3.64 -16.20
CA GLN A 111 0.17 2.33 -16.87
C GLN A 111 0.77 1.27 -15.96
N VAL A 112 0.29 0.03 -16.09
CA VAL A 112 0.86 -1.13 -15.42
C VAL A 112 2.00 -1.69 -16.27
N LEU A 113 3.23 -1.61 -15.78
CA LEU A 113 4.41 -2.17 -16.44
C LEU A 113 4.52 -3.68 -16.20
N ALA A 114 4.21 -4.11 -14.98
CA ALA A 114 4.23 -5.52 -14.59
C ALA A 114 3.42 -5.73 -13.30
N ARG A 115 3.00 -6.98 -13.08
CA ARG A 115 2.43 -7.44 -11.82
C ARG A 115 3.09 -8.76 -11.42
N LEU A 116 3.57 -8.83 -10.18
CA LEU A 116 4.13 -10.04 -9.60
C LEU A 116 3.23 -10.50 -8.46
N ASP A 117 2.79 -11.74 -8.53
CA ASP A 117 1.83 -12.31 -7.59
C ASP A 117 2.50 -13.36 -6.70
N ILE A 118 2.15 -13.36 -5.41
CA ILE A 118 2.58 -14.36 -4.44
C ILE A 118 1.42 -14.72 -3.51
N ARG A 119 1.31 -15.99 -3.16
CA ARG A 119 0.37 -16.44 -2.13
C ARG A 119 0.99 -16.23 -0.75
N PRO A 120 0.26 -15.63 0.21
CA PRO A 120 0.71 -15.52 1.59
C PRO A 120 0.98 -16.89 2.21
N THR A 121 2.12 -17.00 2.95
CA THR A 121 2.53 -18.25 3.62
C THR A 121 2.52 -18.13 5.14
N HIS A 122 2.09 -16.98 5.71
CA HIS A 122 2.03 -16.76 7.16
C HIS A 122 0.90 -17.56 7.82
N GLY A 123 1.02 -17.83 9.14
CA GLY A 123 0.11 -18.69 9.86
C GLY A 123 -1.38 -18.34 9.77
N LYS A 124 -1.73 -17.04 9.71
CA LYS A 124 -3.14 -16.61 9.51
C LYS A 124 -3.73 -16.98 8.16
N ALA A 125 -2.91 -17.15 7.12
CA ALA A 125 -3.39 -17.58 5.81
C ALA A 125 -3.96 -19.01 5.83
N SER A 126 -3.50 -19.85 6.77
CA SER A 126 -3.92 -21.24 6.94
C SER A 126 -4.78 -21.47 8.20
N ASP A 127 -5.07 -20.44 8.99
CA ASP A 127 -5.84 -20.56 10.24
C ASP A 127 -7.33 -20.74 9.93
N LYS A 128 -7.82 -21.98 10.15
CA LYS A 128 -9.24 -22.33 9.94
C LYS A 128 -10.18 -21.69 10.96
N ALA A 129 -9.68 -21.16 12.07
CA ALA A 129 -10.47 -20.45 13.07
C ALA A 129 -10.64 -18.95 12.73
N ASP A 130 -9.89 -18.41 11.77
CA ASP A 130 -10.05 -17.03 11.32
C ASP A 130 -11.41 -16.87 10.60
N PRO A 131 -12.27 -15.92 11.02
CA PRO A 131 -13.55 -15.64 10.33
C PRO A 131 -13.39 -15.34 8.83
N LEU A 132 -12.23 -14.85 8.41
CA LEU A 132 -11.91 -14.53 7.02
C LEU A 132 -11.19 -15.68 6.29
N HIS A 133 -11.10 -16.88 6.90
CA HIS A 133 -10.34 -18.01 6.36
C HIS A 133 -10.65 -18.31 4.90
N ALA A 134 -11.93 -18.34 4.52
CA ALA A 134 -12.33 -18.66 3.14
C ALA A 134 -11.77 -17.65 2.12
N ALA A 135 -11.78 -16.35 2.46
CA ALA A 135 -11.22 -15.31 1.63
C ALA A 135 -9.68 -15.35 1.65
N ARG A 136 -9.06 -15.54 2.83
CA ARG A 136 -7.60 -15.64 2.96
C ARG A 136 -7.01 -16.85 2.24
N ALA A 137 -7.72 -17.96 2.18
CA ALA A 137 -7.28 -19.16 1.45
C ALA A 137 -7.15 -18.93 -0.07
N GLN A 138 -7.84 -17.90 -0.59
CA GLN A 138 -7.78 -17.49 -2.00
C GLN A 138 -6.87 -16.29 -2.22
N GLU A 139 -6.44 -15.63 -1.13
CA GLU A 139 -5.70 -14.36 -1.16
C GLU A 139 -4.42 -14.47 -1.97
N THR A 140 -4.20 -13.44 -2.79
CA THR A 140 -2.96 -13.20 -3.51
C THR A 140 -2.47 -11.80 -3.18
N THR A 141 -1.22 -11.69 -2.78
CA THR A 141 -0.53 -10.39 -2.65
C THR A 141 0.19 -10.09 -3.95
N SER A 142 -0.02 -8.91 -4.49
CA SER A 142 0.55 -8.47 -5.76
C SER A 142 1.46 -7.27 -5.56
N LEU A 143 2.61 -7.27 -6.21
CA LEU A 143 3.41 -6.08 -6.47
C LEU A 143 3.05 -5.55 -7.86
N TRP A 144 2.44 -4.38 -7.92
CA TRP A 144 2.14 -3.65 -9.13
C TRP A 144 3.25 -2.65 -9.42
N ARG A 145 3.90 -2.78 -10.58
CA ARG A 145 4.83 -1.77 -11.08
C ARG A 145 4.10 -0.82 -11.99
N LEU A 146 4.08 0.45 -11.62
CA LEU A 146 3.31 1.50 -12.29
C LEU A 146 4.27 2.57 -12.82
N ALA A 147 3.93 3.17 -13.96
CA ALA A 147 4.61 4.33 -14.49
C ALA A 147 3.60 5.38 -14.96
N ALA A 148 4.00 6.65 -15.01
CA ALA A 148 3.22 7.68 -15.68
C ALA A 148 3.16 7.42 -17.20
N LEU A 149 2.02 7.75 -17.83
CA LEU A 149 1.82 7.69 -19.29
C LEU A 149 2.62 8.78 -20.00
#